data_65430d9591cda6a7bbf2b6b311c1b04a
#
_entry.id   65430d9591cda6a7bbf2b6b311c1b04a
#
_cell.length_a   1.000
_cell.length_b   1.000
_cell.length_c   1.000
_cell.angle_alpha   90.00
_cell.angle_beta   90.00
_cell.angle_gamma   90.00
#
_symmetry.space_group_name_H-M   'P 1'
#
loop_
_entity.id
_entity.type
_entity.pdbx_description
1 polymer ?
#
loop_
_entity_poly.entity_id
_entity_poly.type
_entity_poly.pdbx_seq_one_letter_code
_entity_poly.pdbx_strand_id
1 'polypeptide(L)'
;MTKILVVDDEEDLKILIKQRFRQKIRQKEYDFIFAENGRHALEQLLEHKDVDLVLSDINMPEMDGLTLLSKLKDKNSILKSVIVSAYGDMDNIRTAMNRGAFDFITKPIDFKDLEITIEKTIEHVATIRQTLQAMKENDILRMYVDETVINFMGGKEMKSSLFDNETTEGTVVFVDICGFTSISEKESADEVVNMLNSYFDVMVK
;
A
#
# COMPACT_ATOMS: atom_id res chain seq x y z
N MET A 1 12.87 -6.64 -1.34
CA MET A 1 12.70 -8.04 -0.87
C MET A 1 11.22 -8.21 -0.54
N THR A 2 10.56 -9.10 -1.22
CA THR A 2 9.13 -9.38 -1.03
C THR A 2 8.93 -10.31 0.13
N LYS A 3 8.05 -9.98 1.07
CA LYS A 3 7.72 -10.82 2.23
C LYS A 3 6.42 -11.57 2.01
N ILE A 4 6.48 -12.87 2.14
CA ILE A 4 5.37 -13.80 1.91
C ILE A 4 5.11 -14.59 3.18
N LEU A 5 3.91 -14.46 3.74
CA LEU A 5 3.46 -15.25 4.87
C LEU A 5 2.75 -16.50 4.35
N VAL A 6 3.27 -17.67 4.69
CA VAL A 6 2.67 -18.96 4.37
C VAL A 6 1.99 -19.50 5.62
N VAL A 7 0.71 -19.81 5.50
CA VAL A 7 -0.13 -20.29 6.60
C VAL A 7 -0.66 -21.66 6.26
N ASP A 8 -0.12 -22.68 6.87
CA ASP A 8 -0.47 -24.08 6.64
C ASP A 8 -0.03 -24.90 7.86
N ASP A 9 -0.84 -25.81 8.32
CA ASP A 9 -0.53 -26.68 9.47
C ASP A 9 0.37 -27.88 9.10
N GLU A 10 0.62 -28.09 7.79
CA GLU A 10 1.51 -29.12 7.29
C GLU A 10 2.98 -28.65 7.27
N GLU A 11 3.83 -29.18 8.14
CA GLU A 11 5.28 -28.83 8.15
C GLU A 11 6.00 -29.16 6.83
N ASP A 12 5.55 -30.18 6.13
CA ASP A 12 6.14 -30.60 4.86
C ASP A 12 6.07 -29.49 3.80
N LEU A 13 4.99 -28.71 3.75
CA LEU A 13 4.87 -27.61 2.83
C LEU A 13 5.93 -26.53 3.05
N LYS A 14 6.26 -26.24 4.30
CA LYS A 14 7.33 -25.30 4.68
C LYS A 14 8.69 -25.73 4.12
N ILE A 15 8.99 -27.04 4.22
CA ILE A 15 10.24 -27.61 3.71
C ILE A 15 10.28 -27.50 2.18
N LEU A 16 9.20 -27.88 1.51
CA LEU A 16 9.08 -27.86 0.06
C LEU A 16 9.20 -26.43 -0.51
N ILE A 17 8.54 -25.44 0.09
CA ILE A 17 8.63 -24.04 -0.32
C ILE A 17 10.08 -23.54 -0.18
N LYS A 18 10.73 -23.77 0.96
CA LYS A 18 12.14 -23.37 1.18
C LYS A 18 13.09 -24.01 0.18
N GLN A 19 12.85 -25.28 -0.18
CA GLN A 19 13.66 -26.00 -1.14
C GLN A 19 13.44 -25.46 -2.57
N ARG A 20 12.18 -25.27 -2.95
CA ARG A 20 11.81 -24.83 -4.31
C ARG A 20 12.27 -23.40 -4.59
N PHE A 21 12.03 -22.50 -3.66
CA PHE A 21 12.39 -21.08 -3.80
C PHE A 21 13.78 -20.73 -3.26
N ARG A 22 14.64 -21.76 -3.00
CA ARG A 22 15.99 -21.55 -2.44
C ARG A 22 16.81 -20.50 -3.17
N GLN A 23 16.70 -20.43 -4.50
CA GLN A 23 17.46 -19.47 -5.29
C GLN A 23 16.97 -18.05 -5.05
N LYS A 24 15.65 -17.81 -5.10
CA LYS A 24 15.03 -16.50 -4.84
C LYS A 24 15.26 -16.02 -3.41
N ILE A 25 15.28 -16.95 -2.43
CA ILE A 25 15.64 -16.63 -1.05
C ILE A 25 17.10 -16.17 -0.94
N ARG A 26 18.03 -16.90 -1.59
CA ARG A 26 19.46 -16.53 -1.59
C ARG A 26 19.73 -15.18 -2.27
N GLN A 27 19.00 -14.86 -3.32
CA GLN A 27 19.07 -13.60 -4.04
C GLN A 27 18.36 -12.46 -3.31
N LYS A 28 17.75 -12.73 -2.14
CA LYS A 28 16.95 -11.78 -1.36
C LYS A 28 15.77 -11.19 -2.14
N GLU A 29 15.25 -11.93 -3.09
CA GLU A 29 14.01 -11.56 -3.80
C GLU A 29 12.81 -11.86 -2.92
N TYR A 30 12.76 -13.06 -2.31
CA TYR A 30 11.69 -13.52 -1.43
C TYR A 30 12.18 -13.77 -0.01
N ASP A 31 11.32 -13.43 0.94
CA ASP A 31 11.44 -13.79 2.36
C ASP A 31 10.14 -14.47 2.80
N PHE A 32 10.25 -15.72 3.30
CA PHE A 32 9.10 -16.52 3.70
C PHE A 32 9.00 -16.57 5.22
N ILE A 33 7.86 -16.11 5.72
CA ILE A 33 7.43 -16.26 7.10
C ILE A 33 6.41 -17.40 7.15
N PHE A 34 6.37 -18.16 8.23
CA PHE A 34 5.49 -19.32 8.35
C PHE A 34 4.61 -19.21 9.60
N ALA A 35 3.36 -19.62 9.45
CA ALA A 35 2.40 -19.76 10.53
C ALA A 35 1.61 -21.07 10.37
N GLU A 36 1.22 -21.68 11.47
CA GLU A 36 0.57 -22.99 11.50
C GLU A 36 -0.97 -22.91 11.44
N ASN A 37 -1.51 -21.73 11.65
CA ASN A 37 -2.96 -21.47 11.63
C ASN A 37 -3.24 -19.98 11.50
N GLY A 38 -4.51 -19.61 11.31
CA GLY A 38 -4.91 -18.23 11.12
C GLY A 38 -4.64 -17.32 12.35
N ARG A 39 -4.63 -17.86 13.58
CA ARG A 39 -4.31 -17.08 14.79
C ARG A 39 -2.83 -16.70 14.79
N HIS A 40 -1.96 -17.69 14.62
CA HIS A 40 -0.51 -17.48 14.52
C HIS A 40 -0.18 -16.54 13.35
N ALA A 41 -0.90 -16.66 12.22
CA ALA A 41 -0.74 -15.73 11.10
C ALA A 41 -1.02 -14.27 11.48
N LEU A 42 -2.07 -14.01 12.26
CA LEU A 42 -2.37 -12.65 12.72
C LEU A 42 -1.29 -12.11 13.67
N GLU A 43 -0.68 -12.95 14.50
CA GLU A 43 0.45 -12.59 15.37
C GLU A 43 1.67 -12.22 14.52
N GLN A 44 2.01 -13.06 13.54
CA GLN A 44 3.11 -12.78 12.60
C GLN A 44 2.90 -11.46 11.83
N LEU A 45 1.68 -11.13 11.44
CA LEU A 45 1.36 -9.87 10.76
C LEU A 45 1.44 -8.63 11.67
N LEU A 46 1.36 -8.79 12.98
CA LEU A 46 1.62 -7.71 13.93
C LEU A 46 3.12 -7.41 14.06
N GLU A 47 3.96 -8.44 14.02
CA GLU A 47 5.41 -8.33 14.07
C GLU A 47 6.00 -7.87 12.72
N HIS A 48 5.44 -8.37 11.61
CA HIS A 48 5.89 -8.12 10.24
C HIS A 48 4.86 -7.30 9.45
N LYS A 49 4.86 -5.99 9.65
CA LYS A 49 3.89 -5.07 8.99
C LYS A 49 4.12 -4.88 7.50
N ASP A 50 5.24 -5.35 7.00
CA ASP A 50 5.71 -5.24 5.63
C ASP A 50 5.48 -6.50 4.78
N VAL A 51 4.60 -7.41 5.25
CA VAL A 51 4.17 -8.57 4.46
C VAL A 51 3.36 -8.09 3.24
N ASP A 52 3.71 -8.63 2.07
CA ASP A 52 3.11 -8.30 0.78
C ASP A 52 1.98 -9.26 0.40
N LEU A 53 2.14 -10.53 0.73
CA LEU A 53 1.28 -11.62 0.31
C LEU A 53 1.09 -12.63 1.44
N VAL A 54 -0.14 -13.10 1.62
CA VAL A 54 -0.49 -14.25 2.46
C VAL A 54 -0.89 -15.41 1.56
N LEU A 55 -0.21 -16.54 1.68
CA LEU A 55 -0.63 -17.84 1.12
C LEU A 55 -1.25 -18.64 2.25
N SER A 56 -2.53 -18.92 2.21
CA SER A 56 -3.22 -19.59 3.32
C SER A 56 -3.96 -20.83 2.86
N ASP A 57 -3.73 -21.94 3.53
CA ASP A 57 -4.66 -23.08 3.47
C ASP A 57 -6.02 -22.68 4.03
N ILE A 58 -7.07 -23.33 3.57
CA ILE A 58 -8.42 -23.17 4.10
C ILE A 58 -8.60 -23.95 5.39
N ASN A 59 -8.23 -25.22 5.38
CA ASN A 59 -8.54 -26.16 6.44
C ASN A 59 -7.42 -26.25 7.47
N MET A 60 -7.46 -25.39 8.46
CA MET A 60 -6.46 -25.33 9.52
C MET A 60 -7.14 -25.34 10.91
N PRO A 61 -6.44 -25.85 11.94
CA PRO A 61 -6.95 -25.82 13.31
C PRO A 61 -7.06 -24.39 13.86
N GLU A 62 -7.80 -24.20 14.95
CA GLU A 62 -8.01 -22.95 15.69
C GLU A 62 -8.69 -21.82 14.88
N MET A 63 -8.13 -21.45 13.75
CA MET A 63 -8.68 -20.44 12.83
C MET A 63 -8.39 -20.86 11.40
N ASP A 64 -9.45 -21.13 10.66
CA ASP A 64 -9.40 -21.47 9.24
C ASP A 64 -9.00 -20.30 8.33
N GLY A 65 -8.60 -20.60 7.09
CA GLY A 65 -8.15 -19.61 6.11
C GLY A 65 -9.24 -18.64 5.67
N LEU A 66 -10.51 -19.05 5.64
CA LEU A 66 -11.63 -18.17 5.27
C LEU A 66 -11.92 -17.14 6.36
N THR A 67 -11.77 -17.53 7.62
CA THR A 67 -11.88 -16.64 8.78
C THR A 67 -10.70 -15.66 8.81
N LEU A 68 -9.49 -16.15 8.57
CA LEU A 68 -8.29 -15.32 8.44
C LEU A 68 -8.48 -14.25 7.35
N LEU A 69 -8.88 -14.67 6.14
CA LEU A 69 -9.12 -13.80 5.00
C LEU A 69 -10.10 -12.65 5.34
N SER A 70 -11.21 -12.97 6.03
CA SER A 70 -12.18 -11.97 6.46
C SER A 70 -11.58 -10.92 7.39
N LYS A 71 -10.70 -11.34 8.32
CA LYS A 71 -10.01 -10.42 9.25
C LYS A 71 -8.93 -9.56 8.58
N LEU A 72 -8.32 -10.05 7.49
CA LEU A 72 -7.29 -9.33 6.75
C LEU A 72 -7.89 -8.20 5.90
N LYS A 73 -9.05 -8.42 5.31
CA LYS A 73 -9.75 -7.44 4.46
C LYS A 73 -9.96 -6.10 5.16
N ASP A 74 -10.28 -6.14 6.44
CA ASP A 74 -10.60 -4.93 7.22
C ASP A 74 -9.36 -4.15 7.69
N LYS A 75 -8.18 -4.78 7.65
CA LYS A 75 -6.96 -4.21 8.26
C LYS A 75 -5.98 -3.58 7.27
N ASN A 76 -5.87 -4.10 6.05
CA ASN A 76 -4.87 -3.63 5.10
C ASN A 76 -5.32 -3.84 3.64
N SER A 77 -5.59 -2.76 2.94
CA SER A 77 -6.03 -2.79 1.54
C SER A 77 -4.93 -3.21 0.54
N ILE A 78 -3.68 -3.11 0.93
CA ILE A 78 -2.52 -3.43 0.07
C ILE A 78 -2.19 -4.92 0.14
N LEU A 79 -2.26 -5.53 1.35
CA LEU A 79 -1.97 -6.94 1.56
C LEU A 79 -2.94 -7.80 0.75
N LYS A 80 -2.41 -8.71 -0.06
CA LYS A 80 -3.20 -9.65 -0.84
C LYS A 80 -3.12 -11.05 -0.25
N SER A 81 -4.21 -11.79 -0.38
CA SER A 81 -4.29 -13.17 0.09
C SER A 81 -4.60 -14.11 -1.08
N VAL A 82 -3.82 -15.16 -1.18
CA VAL A 82 -4.03 -16.29 -2.09
C VAL A 82 -4.40 -17.51 -1.25
N ILE A 83 -5.46 -18.18 -1.64
CA ILE A 83 -5.98 -19.33 -0.90
C ILE A 83 -5.46 -20.62 -1.53
N VAL A 84 -5.01 -21.54 -0.70
CA VAL A 84 -4.67 -22.91 -1.10
C VAL A 84 -5.81 -23.81 -0.66
N SER A 85 -6.35 -24.63 -1.57
CA SER A 85 -7.54 -25.45 -1.31
C SER A 85 -7.39 -26.85 -1.90
N ALA A 86 -8.06 -27.82 -1.30
CA ALA A 86 -8.10 -29.17 -1.84
C ALA A 86 -8.81 -29.21 -3.22
N TYR A 87 -8.39 -30.15 -4.06
CA TYR A 87 -9.03 -30.36 -5.36
C TYR A 87 -10.53 -30.70 -5.20
N GLY A 88 -11.39 -30.01 -5.93
CA GLY A 88 -12.84 -30.19 -5.88
C GLY A 88 -13.59 -29.33 -4.88
N ASP A 89 -12.90 -28.54 -4.06
CA ASP A 89 -13.53 -27.68 -3.04
C ASP A 89 -14.03 -26.32 -3.60
N MET A 90 -14.84 -26.41 -4.66
CA MET A 90 -15.31 -25.23 -5.40
C MET A 90 -16.15 -24.27 -4.56
N ASP A 91 -16.88 -24.75 -3.55
CA ASP A 91 -17.72 -23.91 -2.70
C ASP A 91 -16.87 -23.02 -1.77
N ASN A 92 -15.82 -23.58 -1.20
CA ASN A 92 -14.87 -22.83 -0.40
C ASN A 92 -14.05 -21.86 -1.24
N ILE A 93 -13.62 -22.26 -2.45
CA ILE A 93 -12.94 -21.37 -3.40
C ILE A 93 -13.86 -20.18 -3.76
N ARG A 94 -15.11 -20.44 -4.11
CA ARG A 94 -16.10 -19.37 -4.38
C ARG A 94 -16.28 -18.45 -3.18
N THR A 95 -16.37 -19.00 -2.00
CA THR A 95 -16.50 -18.24 -0.75
C THR A 95 -15.27 -17.37 -0.51
N ALA A 96 -14.06 -17.90 -0.73
CA ALA A 96 -12.81 -17.16 -0.61
C ALA A 96 -12.76 -15.97 -1.59
N MET A 97 -13.08 -16.21 -2.85
CA MET A 97 -13.10 -15.15 -3.86
C MET A 97 -14.11 -14.05 -3.53
N ASN A 98 -15.30 -14.40 -3.07
CA ASN A 98 -16.32 -13.45 -2.63
C ASN A 98 -15.89 -12.64 -1.39
N ARG A 99 -15.05 -13.22 -0.53
CA ARG A 99 -14.46 -12.53 0.65
C ARG A 99 -13.25 -11.69 0.30
N GLY A 100 -12.80 -11.70 -0.97
CA GLY A 100 -11.73 -10.83 -1.46
C GLY A 100 -10.36 -11.48 -1.50
N ALA A 101 -10.28 -12.82 -1.60
CA ALA A 101 -9.06 -13.48 -2.02
C ALA A 101 -8.64 -12.94 -3.40
N PHE A 102 -7.35 -12.73 -3.58
CA PHE A 102 -6.80 -12.26 -4.85
C PHE A 102 -6.77 -13.37 -5.91
N ASP A 103 -6.40 -14.56 -5.47
CA ASP A 103 -6.34 -15.76 -6.32
C ASP A 103 -6.44 -17.03 -5.46
N PHE A 104 -6.45 -18.18 -6.10
CA PHE A 104 -6.41 -19.48 -5.41
C PHE A 104 -5.50 -20.47 -6.11
N ILE A 105 -5.05 -21.50 -5.38
CA ILE A 105 -4.23 -22.61 -5.86
C ILE A 105 -4.85 -23.91 -5.33
N THR A 106 -4.90 -24.94 -6.17
CA THR A 106 -5.42 -26.26 -5.77
C THR A 106 -4.30 -27.20 -5.30
N LYS A 107 -4.56 -27.96 -4.24
CA LYS A 107 -3.71 -29.08 -3.82
C LYS A 107 -3.99 -30.32 -4.72
N PRO A 108 -2.97 -31.09 -5.18
CA PRO A 108 -1.55 -30.93 -4.87
C PRO A 108 -0.96 -29.69 -5.55
N ILE A 109 -0.11 -28.94 -4.83
CA ILE A 109 0.44 -27.67 -5.31
C ILE A 109 1.38 -27.93 -6.50
N ASP A 110 1.04 -27.37 -7.66
CA ASP A 110 2.01 -27.19 -8.74
C ASP A 110 2.85 -25.96 -8.44
N PHE A 111 4.16 -26.15 -8.22
CA PHE A 111 5.06 -25.06 -7.89
C PHE A 111 5.30 -24.05 -9.00
N LYS A 112 4.99 -24.40 -10.27
CA LYS A 112 5.00 -23.43 -11.37
C LYS A 112 3.80 -22.51 -11.27
N ASP A 113 2.63 -23.04 -11.03
CA ASP A 113 1.41 -22.24 -10.83
C ASP A 113 1.55 -21.36 -9.58
N LEU A 114 2.11 -21.91 -8.50
CA LEU A 114 2.40 -21.14 -7.30
C LEU A 114 3.34 -19.96 -7.59
N GLU A 115 4.41 -20.17 -8.34
CA GLU A 115 5.36 -19.13 -8.71
C GLU A 115 4.71 -18.03 -9.55
N ILE A 116 3.93 -18.40 -10.57
CA ILE A 116 3.18 -17.48 -11.43
C ILE A 116 2.18 -16.65 -10.61
N THR A 117 1.45 -17.31 -9.70
CA THR A 117 0.46 -16.64 -8.85
C THR A 117 1.14 -15.67 -7.87
N ILE A 118 2.28 -16.05 -7.30
CA ILE A 118 3.08 -15.16 -6.45
C ILE A 118 3.54 -13.94 -7.25
N GLU A 119 4.14 -14.12 -8.42
CA GLU A 119 4.65 -13.04 -9.26
C GLU A 119 3.55 -12.06 -9.67
N LYS A 120 2.42 -12.57 -10.16
CA LYS A 120 1.22 -11.78 -10.50
C LYS A 120 0.70 -10.97 -9.31
N THR A 121 0.66 -11.59 -8.13
CA THR A 121 0.18 -10.92 -6.92
C THR A 121 1.11 -9.80 -6.48
N ILE A 122 2.43 -10.04 -6.52
CA ILE A 122 3.46 -9.07 -6.17
C ILE A 122 3.43 -7.87 -7.12
N GLU A 123 3.31 -8.10 -8.43
CA GLU A 123 3.18 -7.05 -9.43
C GLU A 123 1.96 -6.16 -9.15
N HIS A 124 0.83 -6.78 -8.81
CA HIS A 124 -0.38 -6.06 -8.44
C HIS A 124 -0.19 -5.21 -7.16
N VAL A 125 0.45 -5.77 -6.13
CA VAL A 125 0.79 -5.04 -4.88
C VAL A 125 1.72 -3.86 -5.18
N ALA A 126 2.74 -4.06 -6.03
CA ALA A 126 3.67 -3.01 -6.42
C ALA A 126 2.95 -1.86 -7.14
N THR A 127 2.03 -2.18 -8.07
CA THR A 127 1.20 -1.19 -8.78
C THR A 127 0.34 -0.37 -7.81
N ILE A 128 -0.32 -1.02 -6.84
CA ILE A 128 -1.11 -0.31 -5.82
C ILE A 128 -0.22 0.63 -4.99
N ARG A 129 0.97 0.17 -4.57
CA ARG A 129 1.91 1.00 -3.80
C ARG A 129 2.38 2.22 -4.57
N GLN A 130 2.73 2.04 -5.85
CA GLN A 130 3.13 3.15 -6.73
C GLN A 130 2.00 4.17 -6.90
N THR A 131 0.77 3.71 -7.11
CA THR A 131 -0.40 4.59 -7.23
C THR A 131 -0.64 5.37 -5.94
N LEU A 132 -0.58 4.72 -4.77
CA LEU A 132 -0.76 5.38 -3.48
C LEU A 132 0.37 6.38 -3.18
N GLN A 133 1.60 6.06 -3.57
CA GLN A 133 2.73 6.97 -3.43
C GLN A 133 2.55 8.21 -4.31
N ALA A 134 2.18 8.03 -5.58
CA ALA A 134 1.91 9.13 -6.49
C ALA A 134 0.75 10.02 -6.01
N MET A 135 -0.31 9.43 -5.44
CA MET A 135 -1.41 10.18 -4.83
C MET A 135 -0.94 11.03 -3.66
N LYS A 136 -0.14 10.46 -2.73
CA LYS A 136 0.41 11.20 -1.60
C LYS A 136 1.31 12.36 -2.04
N GLU A 137 2.16 12.13 -3.02
CA GLU A 137 3.04 13.18 -3.57
C GLU A 137 2.21 14.30 -4.22
N ASN A 138 1.16 13.94 -4.94
CA ASN A 138 0.24 14.90 -5.56
C ASN A 138 -0.55 15.71 -4.50
N ASP A 139 -1.01 15.06 -3.43
CA ASP A 139 -1.70 15.76 -2.33
C ASP A 139 -0.76 16.74 -1.60
N ILE A 140 0.50 16.35 -1.39
CA ILE A 140 1.52 17.24 -0.83
C ILE A 140 1.75 18.44 -1.76
N LEU A 141 1.91 18.21 -3.06
CA LEU A 141 2.09 19.30 -4.03
C LEU A 141 0.90 20.26 -4.04
N ARG A 142 -0.34 19.77 -3.93
CA ARG A 142 -1.55 20.59 -3.83
C ARG A 142 -1.58 21.50 -2.60
N MET A 143 -0.91 21.14 -1.52
CA MET A 143 -0.81 21.98 -0.32
C MET A 143 0.09 23.21 -0.54
N TYR A 144 1.00 23.17 -1.51
CA TYR A 144 1.97 24.23 -1.79
C TYR A 144 1.71 24.98 -3.10
N VAL A 145 0.78 24.51 -3.91
CA VAL A 145 0.49 25.09 -5.23
C VAL A 145 -0.96 25.59 -5.23
N ASP A 146 -1.15 26.85 -5.61
CA ASP A 146 -2.48 27.44 -5.75
C ASP A 146 -3.36 26.63 -6.73
N GLU A 147 -4.63 26.48 -6.40
CA GLU A 147 -5.59 25.71 -7.20
C GLU A 147 -5.73 26.26 -8.64
N THR A 148 -5.51 27.55 -8.83
CA THR A 148 -5.49 28.22 -10.13
C THR A 148 -4.34 27.71 -10.99
N VAL A 149 -3.16 27.49 -10.41
CA VAL A 149 -1.99 26.95 -11.11
C VAL A 149 -2.22 25.48 -11.47
N ILE A 150 -2.82 24.70 -10.57
CA ILE A 150 -3.17 23.29 -10.82
C ILE A 150 -4.19 23.18 -11.96
N ASN A 151 -5.22 24.02 -11.96
CA ASN A 151 -6.24 24.04 -13.01
C ASN A 151 -5.67 24.49 -14.36
N PHE A 152 -4.75 25.45 -14.36
CA PHE A 152 -4.01 25.86 -15.56
C PHE A 152 -3.15 24.72 -16.13
N MET A 153 -2.46 23.96 -15.28
CA MET A 153 -1.66 22.82 -15.69
C MET A 153 -2.49 21.60 -16.11
N GLY A 154 -3.63 21.35 -15.46
CA GLY A 154 -4.51 20.21 -15.74
C GLY A 154 -5.46 20.40 -16.92
N GLY A 155 -5.73 21.64 -17.31
CA GLY A 155 -6.59 21.98 -18.46
C GLY A 155 -5.92 21.84 -19.83
N LYS A 156 -4.60 21.72 -19.86
CA LYS A 156 -3.85 21.37 -21.08
C LYS A 156 -3.58 19.88 -21.04
N GLU A 157 -4.15 19.14 -21.98
CA GLU A 157 -3.74 17.76 -22.24
C GLU A 157 -2.20 17.71 -22.23
N MET A 158 -1.63 16.77 -21.48
CA MET A 158 -0.20 16.57 -21.30
C MET A 158 0.46 16.14 -22.63
N LYS A 159 0.22 16.89 -23.68
CA LYS A 159 0.83 16.76 -24.98
C LYS A 159 1.76 17.94 -25.23
N SER A 160 3.04 17.64 -25.04
CA SER A 160 4.18 18.23 -25.77
C SER A 160 4.68 19.63 -25.44
N SER A 161 4.26 20.35 -24.42
CA SER A 161 4.93 21.63 -24.19
C SER A 161 4.99 22.11 -22.73
N LEU A 162 5.63 21.34 -21.87
CA LEU A 162 6.12 21.87 -20.57
C LEU A 162 7.11 23.05 -20.75
N PHE A 163 7.43 23.44 -21.98
CA PHE A 163 8.41 24.47 -22.32
C PHE A 163 7.86 25.60 -23.20
N ASP A 164 6.57 25.60 -23.52
CA ASP A 164 5.97 26.73 -24.23
C ASP A 164 5.72 27.88 -23.25
N ASN A 165 6.49 28.93 -23.39
CA ASN A 165 6.32 30.16 -22.61
C ASN A 165 5.05 30.89 -23.09
N GLU A 166 4.02 30.94 -22.24
CA GLU A 166 2.87 31.84 -22.42
C GLU A 166 3.13 33.15 -21.67
N THR A 167 2.98 34.24 -22.38
CA THR A 167 3.04 35.58 -21.78
C THR A 167 1.67 35.99 -21.37
N THR A 168 1.45 36.28 -20.09
CA THR A 168 0.21 36.78 -19.51
C THR A 168 0.49 38.10 -18.82
N GLU A 169 -0.35 39.10 -19.04
CA GLU A 169 -0.30 40.33 -18.26
C GLU A 169 -0.93 40.09 -16.89
N GLY A 170 -0.20 40.42 -15.83
CA GLY A 170 -0.65 40.25 -14.46
C GLY A 170 -0.07 41.31 -13.53
N THR A 171 -0.77 41.60 -12.45
CA THR A 171 -0.28 42.46 -11.37
C THR A 171 0.33 41.55 -10.27
N VAL A 172 1.59 41.78 -9.96
CA VAL A 172 2.26 41.09 -8.85
C VAL A 172 2.27 42.01 -7.63
N VAL A 173 1.68 41.56 -6.55
CA VAL A 173 1.64 42.30 -5.27
C VAL A 173 2.49 41.56 -4.25
N PHE A 174 3.45 42.25 -3.66
CA PHE A 174 4.25 41.77 -2.54
C PHE A 174 3.71 42.39 -1.25
N VAL A 175 3.35 41.55 -0.29
CA VAL A 175 2.85 41.97 1.02
C VAL A 175 3.77 41.39 2.09
N ASP A 176 4.25 42.23 3.00
CA ASP A 176 5.13 41.82 4.08
C ASP A 176 4.62 42.33 5.43
N ILE A 177 4.90 41.59 6.49
CA ILE A 177 4.56 41.97 7.87
C ILE A 177 5.70 42.80 8.46
N CYS A 178 5.47 44.10 8.60
CA CYS A 178 6.47 44.99 9.16
C CYS A 178 6.88 44.57 10.59
N GLY A 179 8.18 44.37 10.79
CA GLY A 179 8.72 44.05 12.10
C GLY A 179 8.49 42.60 12.54
N PHE A 180 8.15 41.67 11.63
CA PHE A 180 7.91 40.27 11.95
C PHE A 180 9.04 39.62 12.78
N THR A 181 10.28 39.86 12.43
CA THR A 181 11.44 39.36 13.18
C THR A 181 11.41 39.77 14.64
N SER A 182 11.10 41.06 14.94
CA SER A 182 11.01 41.56 16.29
C SER A 182 9.83 41.01 17.09
N ILE A 183 8.75 40.61 16.39
CA ILE A 183 7.57 39.98 17.00
C ILE A 183 7.91 38.53 17.31
N SER A 184 8.45 37.80 16.34
CA SER A 184 8.77 36.37 16.47
C SER A 184 9.89 36.09 17.51
N GLU A 185 10.73 37.06 17.84
CA GLU A 185 11.72 36.92 18.89
C GLU A 185 11.15 37.14 20.31
N LYS A 186 9.99 37.76 20.43
CA LYS A 186 9.39 38.15 21.74
C LYS A 186 8.22 37.29 22.15
N GLU A 187 7.50 36.74 21.17
CA GLU A 187 6.30 35.98 21.39
C GLU A 187 6.58 34.46 21.35
N SER A 188 5.69 33.67 21.90
CA SER A 188 5.78 32.21 21.79
C SER A 188 5.46 31.72 20.35
N ALA A 189 5.96 30.54 19.99
CA ALA A 189 5.70 29.96 18.66
C ALA A 189 4.21 29.86 18.34
N ASP A 190 3.38 29.51 19.33
CA ASP A 190 1.92 29.38 19.15
C ASP A 190 1.25 30.75 18.91
N GLU A 191 1.70 31.80 19.58
CA GLU A 191 1.19 33.17 19.39
C GLU A 191 1.57 33.71 18.00
N VAL A 192 2.80 33.43 17.55
CA VAL A 192 3.25 33.81 16.21
C VAL A 192 2.43 33.08 15.13
N VAL A 193 2.16 31.79 15.29
CA VAL A 193 1.32 31.03 14.35
C VAL A 193 -0.11 31.54 14.33
N ASN A 194 -0.71 31.81 15.48
CA ASN A 194 -2.06 32.38 15.58
C ASN A 194 -2.16 33.75 14.92
N MET A 195 -1.16 34.60 15.11
CA MET A 195 -1.07 35.91 14.46
C MET A 195 -0.99 35.78 12.95
N LEU A 196 -0.14 34.88 12.43
CA LEU A 196 -0.01 34.61 11.01
C LEU A 196 -1.32 34.09 10.40
N ASN A 197 -1.96 33.14 11.05
CA ASN A 197 -3.24 32.61 10.59
C ASN A 197 -4.32 33.71 10.53
N SER A 198 -4.41 34.55 11.55
CA SER A 198 -5.34 35.68 11.56
C SER A 198 -5.07 36.69 10.45
N TYR A 199 -3.80 36.90 10.12
CA TYR A 199 -3.37 37.79 9.04
C TYR A 199 -3.74 37.21 7.67
N PHE A 200 -3.47 35.95 7.44
CA PHE A 200 -3.82 35.26 6.18
C PHE A 200 -5.32 35.13 5.98
N ASP A 201 -6.09 34.90 7.05
CA ASP A 201 -7.56 34.84 6.97
C ASP A 201 -8.20 36.15 6.47
N VAL A 202 -7.55 37.28 6.70
CA VAL A 202 -7.99 38.58 6.20
C VAL A 202 -7.59 38.81 4.75
N MET A 203 -6.44 38.26 4.34
CA MET A 203 -5.88 38.47 3.00
C MET A 203 -6.49 37.56 1.92
N VAL A 204 -6.98 36.40 2.30
CA VAL A 204 -7.52 35.37 1.37
C VAL A 204 -9.04 35.53 1.14
N LYS A 205 -9.69 36.50 1.75
CA LYS A 205 -11.08 36.86 1.48
C LYS A 205 -11.16 37.84 0.30
#